data_19a98c7ca9cea0fab0ebf358f84f93e2
#
_entry.id   19a98c7ca9cea0fab0ebf358f84f93e2
#
_cell.length_a   1.000
_cell.length_b   1.000
_cell.length_c   1.000
_cell.angle_alpha   90.00
_cell.angle_beta   90.00
_cell.angle_gamma   90.00
#
_symmetry.space_group_name_H-M   'P 1'
#
loop_
_entity.id
_entity.type
_entity.pdbx_description
1 polymer ?
#
loop_
_entity_poly.entity_id
_entity_poly.type
_entity_poly.pdbx_seq_one_letter_code
_entity_poly.pdbx_strand_id
1 'polypeptide(L)'
;IKKDIGIVNDRIFAFAKNLDQEQAKLFEKNPDDRKGKWNKVLTLKNSPVLNKYNFIYKNEKLTLTLKEKEILTIDINQSKECETLTNKISELESSLKQPITLMKNHEFPFFDTSISNKVDFVNSVSLINIQSINDFQKKIDSNVESSIFRGNICIDGIEPWKEREWIGKIIKINNVSFKVEK
;
A
#
# COMPACT_ATOMS: atom_id res chain seq x y z
N ILE A 1 3.33 -9.49 11.44
CA ILE A 1 1.86 -9.42 11.44
C ILE A 1 1.41 -9.44 12.89
N LYS A 2 0.57 -8.49 13.28
CA LYS A 2 -0.06 -8.46 14.61
C LYS A 2 -1.53 -8.82 14.45
N LYS A 3 -2.06 -9.57 15.43
CA LYS A 3 -3.49 -9.85 15.52
C LYS A 3 -4.27 -8.54 15.57
N ASP A 4 -5.37 -8.47 14.85
CA ASP A 4 -6.30 -7.33 14.77
C ASP A 4 -5.70 -6.03 14.15
N ILE A 5 -4.42 -6.05 13.71
CA ILE A 5 -3.75 -4.91 13.09
C ILE A 5 -3.30 -5.23 11.66
N GLY A 6 -3.10 -6.51 11.32
CA GLY A 6 -2.57 -6.92 10.03
C GLY A 6 -1.05 -6.74 9.93
N ILE A 7 -0.57 -6.16 8.83
CA ILE A 7 0.85 -5.87 8.62
C ILE A 7 1.20 -4.58 9.35
N VAL A 8 2.19 -4.64 10.21
CA VAL A 8 2.66 -3.45 10.96
C VAL A 8 3.13 -2.39 9.99
N ASN A 9 2.68 -1.15 10.20
CA ASN A 9 2.97 0.01 9.37
C ASN A 9 2.44 -0.06 7.92
N ASP A 10 1.56 -1.03 7.61
CA ASP A 10 0.91 -1.05 6.30
C ASP A 10 -0.06 0.13 6.16
N ARG A 11 0.07 0.85 5.06
CA ARG A 11 -0.83 1.96 4.69
C ARG A 11 -0.98 3.08 5.75
N ILE A 12 0.02 3.25 6.62
CA ILE A 12 0.02 4.35 7.59
C ILE A 12 0.32 5.71 6.96
N PHE A 13 0.78 5.72 5.71
CA PHE A 13 1.03 6.92 4.91
C PHE A 13 0.15 6.94 3.67
N ALA A 14 -0.27 8.15 3.30
CA ALA A 14 -0.89 8.42 2.01
C ALA A 14 -0.49 9.82 1.52
N PHE A 15 -0.46 9.99 0.20
CA PHE A 15 -0.38 11.31 -0.40
C PHE A 15 -1.77 11.76 -0.83
N ALA A 16 -2.12 12.98 -0.50
CA ALA A 16 -3.33 13.63 -0.98
C ALA A 16 -3.01 14.74 -1.96
N LYS A 17 -3.97 15.05 -2.82
CA LYS A 17 -3.93 16.17 -3.75
C LYS A 17 -5.09 17.10 -3.50
N ASN A 18 -4.87 18.42 -3.70
CA ASN A 18 -5.93 19.44 -3.55
C ASN A 18 -6.64 19.39 -2.20
N LEU A 19 -5.91 19.14 -1.15
CA LEU A 19 -6.37 19.34 0.20
C LEU A 19 -5.55 20.47 0.83
N ASP A 20 -6.25 21.39 1.47
CA ASP A 20 -5.60 22.32 2.39
C ASP A 20 -5.14 21.59 3.67
N GLN A 21 -4.39 22.28 4.51
CA GLN A 21 -3.82 21.68 5.71
C GLN A 21 -4.89 21.21 6.72
N GLU A 22 -6.02 21.91 6.83
CA GLU A 22 -7.11 21.54 7.72
C GLU A 22 -7.82 20.28 7.24
N GLN A 23 -8.13 20.22 5.94
CA GLN A 23 -8.71 19.05 5.31
C GLN A 23 -7.79 17.83 5.42
N ALA A 24 -6.49 18.00 5.22
CA ALA A 24 -5.52 16.92 5.38
C ALA A 24 -5.52 16.37 6.82
N LYS A 25 -5.55 17.24 7.83
CA LYS A 25 -5.64 16.86 9.24
C LYS A 25 -6.94 16.12 9.58
N LEU A 26 -8.06 16.52 8.99
CA LEU A 26 -9.33 15.79 9.16
C LEU A 26 -9.25 14.39 8.57
N PHE A 27 -8.68 14.26 7.36
CA PHE A 27 -8.45 12.96 6.73
C PHE A 27 -7.50 12.05 7.52
N GLU A 28 -6.50 12.63 8.18
CA GLU A 28 -5.60 11.89 9.07
C GLU A 28 -6.34 11.34 10.28
N LYS A 29 -7.11 12.17 10.94
CA LYS A 29 -7.71 11.85 12.26
C LYS A 29 -8.94 10.95 12.17
N ASN A 30 -9.75 11.11 11.13
CA ASN A 30 -11.06 10.48 11.08
C ASN A 30 -11.27 9.70 9.78
N PRO A 31 -11.39 8.35 9.84
CA PRO A 31 -11.70 7.54 8.67
C PRO A 31 -13.02 7.91 7.98
N ASP A 32 -14.00 8.39 8.74
CA ASP A 32 -15.30 8.77 8.18
C ASP A 32 -15.23 10.00 7.27
N ASP A 33 -14.31 10.91 7.53
CA ASP A 33 -14.07 12.08 6.66
C ASP A 33 -13.50 11.70 5.30
N ARG A 34 -12.96 10.48 5.17
CA ARG A 34 -12.43 9.91 3.92
C ARG A 34 -13.53 9.37 3.01
N LYS A 35 -14.74 9.08 3.53
CA LYS A 35 -15.85 8.51 2.78
C LYS A 35 -16.25 9.42 1.62
N GLY A 36 -16.38 8.85 0.42
CA GLY A 36 -16.74 9.56 -0.79
C GLY A 36 -15.67 10.54 -1.33
N LYS A 37 -14.53 10.67 -0.66
CA LYS A 37 -13.46 11.61 -1.03
C LYS A 37 -12.15 10.91 -1.40
N TRP A 38 -12.19 9.60 -1.64
CA TRP A 38 -10.98 8.81 -1.93
C TRP A 38 -10.28 9.22 -3.23
N ASN A 39 -10.97 9.92 -4.12
CA ASN A 39 -10.37 10.53 -5.30
C ASN A 39 -9.34 11.63 -4.99
N LYS A 40 -9.33 12.16 -3.78
CA LYS A 40 -8.31 13.10 -3.30
C LYS A 40 -7.01 12.40 -2.87
N VAL A 41 -7.05 11.10 -2.60
CA VAL A 41 -5.86 10.31 -2.24
C VAL A 41 -5.19 9.82 -3.50
N LEU A 42 -3.86 9.95 -3.56
CA LEU A 42 -3.06 9.39 -4.64
C LEU A 42 -2.98 7.88 -4.47
N THR A 43 -3.41 7.17 -5.47
CA THR A 43 -3.38 5.71 -5.55
C THR A 43 -2.68 5.29 -6.82
N LEU A 44 -2.25 4.04 -6.91
CA LEU A 44 -1.66 3.53 -8.15
C LEU A 44 -2.64 3.55 -9.34
N LYS A 45 -3.94 3.60 -9.08
CA LYS A 45 -4.98 3.72 -10.11
C LYS A 45 -5.01 5.12 -10.74
N ASN A 46 -4.94 6.16 -9.91
CA ASN A 46 -5.05 7.55 -10.37
C ASN A 46 -3.69 8.26 -10.51
N SER A 47 -2.62 7.66 -10.02
CA SER A 47 -1.26 8.19 -10.05
C SER A 47 -0.24 7.05 -10.22
N PRO A 48 -0.30 6.28 -11.33
CA PRO A 48 0.52 5.09 -11.53
C PRO A 48 2.02 5.41 -11.55
N VAL A 49 2.38 6.64 -11.84
CA VAL A 49 3.77 7.13 -11.84
C VAL A 49 4.47 6.94 -10.50
N LEU A 50 3.74 6.91 -9.40
CA LEU A 50 4.30 6.67 -8.07
C LEU A 50 4.75 5.22 -7.83
N ASN A 51 4.35 4.28 -8.70
CA ASN A 51 4.71 2.86 -8.55
C ASN A 51 6.21 2.58 -8.72
N LYS A 52 6.95 3.49 -9.36
CA LYS A 52 8.40 3.34 -9.54
C LYS A 52 9.22 3.69 -8.30
N TYR A 53 8.59 4.32 -7.30
CA TYR A 53 9.22 4.68 -6.05
C TYR A 53 8.92 3.68 -4.95
N ASN A 54 9.91 3.44 -4.08
CA ASN A 54 9.70 2.73 -2.84
C ASN A 54 9.80 3.70 -1.66
N PHE A 55 8.93 3.50 -0.68
CA PHE A 55 8.89 4.25 0.55
C PHE A 55 9.23 3.29 1.70
N ILE A 56 10.35 3.53 2.36
CA ILE A 56 10.85 2.70 3.47
C ILE A 56 10.69 3.49 4.75
N TYR A 57 9.87 2.95 5.68
CA TYR A 57 9.66 3.58 6.97
C TYR A 57 10.36 2.79 8.09
N LYS A 58 11.25 3.46 8.81
CA LYS A 58 11.99 2.89 9.94
C LYS A 58 12.41 3.98 10.90
N ASN A 59 12.20 3.79 12.22
CA ASN A 59 12.64 4.70 13.26
C ASN A 59 12.21 6.16 13.02
N GLU A 60 10.93 6.38 12.79
CA GLU A 60 10.30 7.69 12.49
C GLU A 60 10.85 8.39 11.23
N LYS A 61 11.66 7.70 10.45
CA LYS A 61 12.18 8.20 9.18
C LYS A 61 11.50 7.52 8.00
N LEU A 62 11.16 8.32 7.00
CA LEU A 62 10.62 7.87 5.73
C LEU A 62 11.64 8.14 4.62
N THR A 63 12.12 7.08 4.00
CA THR A 63 13.09 7.15 2.91
C THR A 63 12.40 6.90 1.58
N LEU A 64 12.57 7.83 0.66
CA LEU A 64 12.17 7.71 -0.74
C LEU A 64 13.34 7.13 -1.55
N THR A 65 13.08 6.03 -2.27
CA THR A 65 14.07 5.44 -3.19
C THR A 65 13.50 5.28 -4.60
N LEU A 66 14.38 5.30 -5.58
CA LEU A 66 14.10 4.99 -6.99
C LEU A 66 15.17 4.01 -7.49
N LYS A 67 14.75 2.84 -7.99
CA LYS A 67 15.67 1.77 -8.43
C LYS A 67 16.76 1.49 -7.38
N GLU A 68 16.32 1.30 -6.13
CA GLU A 68 17.17 1.04 -4.95
C GLU A 68 18.11 2.19 -4.53
N LYS A 69 18.17 3.27 -5.31
CA LYS A 69 18.95 4.46 -4.95
C LYS A 69 18.11 5.38 -4.06
N GLU A 70 18.69 5.75 -2.92
CA GLU A 70 18.08 6.75 -2.04
C GLU A 70 18.04 8.12 -2.72
N ILE A 71 16.88 8.75 -2.65
CA ILE A 71 16.64 10.11 -3.15
C ILE A 71 16.62 11.09 -1.98
N LEU A 72 15.87 10.74 -0.93
CA LEU A 72 15.64 11.60 0.22
C LEU A 72 15.19 10.76 1.42
N THR A 73 15.70 11.12 2.60
CA THR A 73 15.20 10.61 3.88
C THR A 73 14.73 11.77 4.73
N ILE A 74 13.56 11.66 5.32
CA ILE A 74 12.93 12.68 6.15
C ILE A 74 12.55 12.13 7.53
N ASP A 75 12.47 12.99 8.52
CA ASP A 75 11.78 12.74 9.78
C ASP A 75 10.30 13.12 9.63
N ILE A 76 9.41 12.14 9.78
CA ILE A 76 7.96 12.34 9.59
C ILE A 76 7.32 13.23 10.66
N ASN A 77 7.99 13.52 11.76
CA ASN A 77 7.51 14.40 12.82
C ASN A 77 7.84 15.86 12.54
N GLN A 78 8.63 16.15 11.51
CA GLN A 78 9.01 17.48 11.11
C GLN A 78 8.23 17.94 9.88
N SER A 79 7.29 18.87 10.05
CA SER A 79 6.41 19.35 8.98
C SER A 79 7.19 19.90 7.77
N LYS A 80 8.29 20.63 8.01
CA LYS A 80 9.14 21.14 6.93
C LYS A 80 9.81 20.03 6.10
N GLU A 81 10.19 18.94 6.75
CA GLU A 81 10.77 17.79 6.06
C GLU A 81 9.71 17.04 5.24
N CYS A 82 8.49 16.91 5.79
CA CYS A 82 7.36 16.37 5.01
C CYS A 82 7.05 17.21 3.77
N GLU A 83 7.08 18.54 3.87
CA GLU A 83 6.95 19.44 2.72
C GLU A 83 8.10 19.28 1.72
N THR A 84 9.33 19.10 2.20
CA THR A 84 10.48 18.82 1.35
C THR A 84 10.28 17.53 0.53
N LEU A 85 9.76 16.47 1.15
CA LEU A 85 9.46 15.21 0.45
C LEU A 85 8.39 15.41 -0.63
N THR A 86 7.30 16.09 -0.31
CA THR A 86 6.19 16.30 -1.26
C THR A 86 6.61 17.20 -2.41
N ASN A 87 7.39 18.24 -2.16
CA ASN A 87 7.99 19.08 -3.20
C ASN A 87 8.93 18.28 -4.09
N LYS A 88 9.77 17.43 -3.48
CA LYS A 88 10.70 16.57 -4.24
C LYS A 88 9.97 15.61 -5.16
N ILE A 89 8.89 15.00 -4.71
CA ILE A 89 8.06 14.12 -5.54
C ILE A 89 7.42 14.93 -6.68
N SER A 90 6.91 16.13 -6.41
CA SER A 90 6.31 17.01 -7.42
C SER A 90 7.32 17.49 -8.48
N GLU A 91 8.58 17.74 -8.08
CA GLU A 91 9.68 18.04 -9.01
C GLU A 91 10.01 16.86 -9.93
N LEU A 92 10.06 15.66 -9.35
CA LEU A 92 10.38 14.44 -10.10
C LEU A 92 9.25 14.01 -11.03
N GLU A 93 8.00 14.36 -10.69
CA GLU A 93 6.79 13.92 -11.37
C GLU A 93 5.94 15.10 -11.83
N SER A 94 6.31 15.68 -12.93
CA SER A 94 5.57 16.80 -13.55
C SER A 94 4.11 16.49 -13.91
N SER A 95 3.75 15.21 -13.99
CA SER A 95 2.37 14.75 -14.18
C SER A 95 1.49 14.98 -12.94
N LEU A 96 2.10 15.11 -11.76
CA LEU A 96 1.42 15.48 -10.52
C LEU A 96 1.28 17.02 -10.48
N LYS A 97 0.46 17.58 -11.36
CA LYS A 97 0.32 19.03 -11.60
C LYS A 97 -0.16 19.86 -10.40
N GLN A 98 -0.37 19.27 -9.25
CA GLN A 98 -1.02 19.89 -8.11
C GLN A 98 -0.21 19.65 -6.83
N PRO A 99 -0.26 20.57 -5.87
CA PRO A 99 0.37 20.36 -4.58
C PRO A 99 -0.12 19.05 -3.95
N ILE A 100 0.80 18.28 -3.45
CA ILE A 100 0.50 17.06 -2.72
C ILE A 100 0.85 17.24 -1.24
N THR A 101 0.13 16.56 -0.38
CA THR A 101 0.35 16.58 1.07
C THR A 101 0.58 15.16 1.55
N LEU A 102 1.63 14.94 2.35
CA LEU A 102 1.83 13.68 3.05
C LEU A 102 0.90 13.63 4.27
N MET A 103 0.10 12.59 4.35
CA MET A 103 -0.75 12.27 5.49
C MET A 103 -0.21 11.05 6.21
N LYS A 104 -0.36 10.99 7.53
CA LYS A 104 0.04 9.85 8.35
C LYS A 104 -1.02 9.52 9.40
N ASN A 105 -1.28 8.23 9.60
CA ASN A 105 -2.08 7.76 10.72
C ASN A 105 -1.71 6.31 11.05
N HIS A 106 -1.26 6.08 12.28
CA HIS A 106 -0.87 4.76 12.78
C HIS A 106 -2.06 3.95 13.32
N GLU A 107 -3.12 4.64 13.70
CA GLU A 107 -4.30 4.04 14.31
C GLU A 107 -5.33 3.62 13.26
N PHE A 108 -5.52 4.46 12.24
CA PHE A 108 -6.47 4.24 11.15
C PHE A 108 -5.77 4.30 9.78
N PRO A 109 -5.21 3.18 9.28
CA PRO A 109 -4.52 3.13 8.00
C PRO A 109 -5.35 3.66 6.83
N PHE A 110 -4.69 4.15 5.80
CA PHE A 110 -5.34 4.68 4.60
C PHE A 110 -5.73 3.55 3.64
N PHE A 111 -7.00 3.25 3.54
CA PHE A 111 -7.56 2.28 2.60
C PHE A 111 -8.89 2.77 2.04
N ASP A 112 -9.23 2.33 0.84
CA ASP A 112 -10.46 2.73 0.18
C ASP A 112 -11.66 1.98 0.77
N THR A 113 -12.42 2.66 1.62
CA THR A 113 -13.63 2.12 2.25
C THR A 113 -14.79 1.95 1.27
N SER A 114 -14.72 2.54 0.07
CA SER A 114 -15.77 2.39 -0.94
C SER A 114 -15.82 0.98 -1.56
N ILE A 115 -14.69 0.25 -1.48
CA ILE A 115 -14.59 -1.11 -2.03
C ILE A 115 -15.21 -2.15 -1.09
N SER A 116 -15.31 -1.84 0.19
CA SER A 116 -15.85 -2.76 1.19
C SER A 116 -16.53 -2.00 2.32
N ASN A 117 -17.80 -2.30 2.54
CA ASN A 117 -18.52 -1.88 3.74
C ASN A 117 -18.09 -2.68 5.00
N LYS A 118 -17.09 -3.56 4.88
CA LYS A 118 -16.61 -4.42 5.96
C LYS A 118 -15.23 -3.96 6.41
N VAL A 119 -15.11 -3.61 7.67
CA VAL A 119 -13.87 -3.29 8.37
C VAL A 119 -12.84 -4.43 8.28
N ASP A 120 -13.32 -5.67 8.09
CA ASP A 120 -12.51 -6.89 8.02
C ASP A 120 -11.44 -6.89 6.92
N PHE A 121 -11.65 -6.14 5.81
CA PHE A 121 -10.66 -6.04 4.74
C PHE A 121 -9.43 -5.19 5.08
N VAL A 122 -9.51 -4.36 6.11
CA VAL A 122 -8.35 -3.55 6.56
C VAL A 122 -7.22 -4.45 7.04
N ASN A 123 -7.58 -5.54 7.69
CA ASN A 123 -6.65 -6.49 8.29
C ASN A 123 -6.34 -7.68 7.38
N SER A 124 -6.81 -7.64 6.12
CA SER A 124 -6.53 -8.69 5.16
C SER A 124 -5.11 -8.58 4.61
N VAL A 125 -4.52 -9.73 4.32
CA VAL A 125 -3.25 -9.85 3.61
C VAL A 125 -3.48 -10.67 2.34
N SER A 126 -2.78 -10.32 1.28
CA SER A 126 -2.80 -11.08 0.03
C SER A 126 -1.70 -12.12 0.02
N LEU A 127 -2.04 -13.33 -0.43
CA LEU A 127 -1.10 -14.42 -0.62
C LEU A 127 -1.01 -14.74 -2.11
N ILE A 128 0.19 -14.99 -2.58
CA ILE A 128 0.49 -15.33 -3.98
C ILE A 128 1.29 -16.63 -4.00
N ASN A 129 0.89 -17.54 -4.85
CA ASN A 129 1.64 -18.74 -5.18
C ASN A 129 2.52 -18.48 -6.41
N ILE A 130 3.82 -18.57 -6.24
CA ILE A 130 4.79 -18.33 -7.33
C ILE A 130 4.60 -19.31 -8.48
N GLN A 131 4.23 -20.55 -8.21
CA GLN A 131 3.97 -21.54 -9.27
C GLN A 131 2.73 -21.17 -10.10
N SER A 132 1.73 -20.51 -9.51
CA SER A 132 0.58 -19.98 -10.26
C SER A 132 0.99 -18.84 -11.20
N ILE A 133 1.92 -17.97 -10.78
CA ILE A 133 2.48 -16.94 -11.66
C ILE A 133 3.25 -17.58 -12.80
N ASN A 134 4.10 -18.57 -12.52
CA ASN A 134 4.88 -19.29 -13.54
C ASN A 134 3.98 -19.98 -14.57
N ASP A 135 2.89 -20.60 -14.15
CA ASP A 135 1.91 -21.20 -15.04
C ASP A 135 1.17 -20.13 -15.86
N PHE A 136 0.80 -19.02 -15.24
CA PHE A 136 0.18 -17.89 -15.94
C PHE A 136 1.10 -17.32 -17.02
N GLN A 137 2.37 -17.10 -16.72
CA GLN A 137 3.38 -16.61 -17.68
C GLN A 137 3.50 -17.53 -18.90
N LYS A 138 3.53 -18.84 -18.67
CA LYS A 138 3.54 -19.84 -19.77
C LYS A 138 2.31 -19.73 -20.65
N LYS A 139 1.13 -19.52 -20.05
CA LYS A 139 -0.14 -19.42 -20.80
C LYS A 139 -0.27 -18.16 -21.64
N ILE A 140 0.33 -17.05 -21.21
CA ILE A 140 0.29 -15.78 -21.96
C ILE A 140 1.53 -15.56 -22.84
N ASP A 141 2.47 -16.49 -22.81
CA ASP A 141 3.77 -16.40 -23.51
C ASP A 141 4.49 -15.06 -23.24
N SER A 142 4.48 -14.66 -21.99
CA SER A 142 5.09 -13.37 -21.55
C SER A 142 5.65 -13.46 -20.16
N ASN A 143 6.78 -12.80 -19.94
CA ASN A 143 7.38 -12.70 -18.62
C ASN A 143 6.65 -11.63 -17.79
N VAL A 144 6.21 -11.99 -16.60
CA VAL A 144 5.49 -11.12 -15.67
C VAL A 144 6.16 -11.15 -14.31
N GLU A 145 6.68 -10.03 -13.86
CA GLU A 145 7.27 -9.95 -12.54
C GLU A 145 6.22 -10.16 -11.44
N SER A 146 6.52 -10.98 -10.45
CA SER A 146 5.62 -11.27 -9.33
C SER A 146 5.22 -10.01 -8.53
N SER A 147 6.08 -9.00 -8.54
CA SER A 147 5.88 -7.71 -7.88
C SER A 147 4.63 -6.96 -8.36
N ILE A 148 4.19 -7.16 -9.61
CA ILE A 148 2.98 -6.50 -10.14
C ILE A 148 1.70 -6.94 -9.43
N PHE A 149 1.68 -8.15 -8.89
CA PHE A 149 0.53 -8.68 -8.14
C PHE A 149 0.48 -8.16 -6.71
N ARG A 150 1.56 -7.51 -6.23
CA ARG A 150 1.63 -6.84 -4.93
C ARG A 150 1.23 -7.74 -3.76
N GLY A 151 1.58 -9.02 -3.81
CA GLY A 151 1.32 -9.96 -2.73
C GLY A 151 2.08 -9.60 -1.46
N ASN A 152 1.40 -9.68 -0.32
CA ASN A 152 2.03 -9.48 0.97
C ASN A 152 2.83 -10.72 1.40
N ILE A 153 2.36 -11.91 1.02
CA ILE A 153 2.97 -13.20 1.29
C ILE A 153 3.14 -13.93 -0.04
N CYS A 154 4.37 -14.29 -0.36
CA CYS A 154 4.68 -15.14 -1.49
C CYS A 154 5.01 -16.54 -0.97
N ILE A 155 4.38 -17.56 -1.53
CA ILE A 155 4.64 -18.97 -1.25
C ILE A 155 5.13 -19.67 -2.50
N ASP A 156 5.93 -20.70 -2.32
CA ASP A 156 6.46 -21.53 -3.39
C ASP A 156 6.38 -23.02 -3.04
N GLY A 157 6.65 -23.89 -4.01
CA GLY A 157 6.66 -25.34 -3.80
C GLY A 157 5.27 -25.99 -3.71
N ILE A 158 4.22 -25.28 -4.11
CA ILE A 158 2.84 -25.76 -4.17
C ILE A 158 2.39 -25.76 -5.64
N GLU A 159 1.61 -26.76 -6.05
CA GLU A 159 1.06 -26.84 -7.40
C GLU A 159 0.37 -25.53 -7.82
N PRO A 160 0.46 -25.15 -9.10
CA PRO A 160 -0.22 -23.97 -9.62
C PRO A 160 -1.72 -24.00 -9.30
N TRP A 161 -2.23 -22.86 -8.85
CA TRP A 161 -3.65 -22.62 -8.53
C TRP A 161 -4.21 -23.43 -7.37
N LYS A 162 -3.40 -24.17 -6.63
CA LYS A 162 -3.81 -24.95 -5.46
C LYS A 162 -4.35 -24.06 -4.33
N GLU A 163 -3.88 -22.86 -4.24
CA GLU A 163 -4.35 -21.86 -3.27
C GLU A 163 -5.85 -21.53 -3.41
N ARG A 164 -6.44 -21.74 -4.57
CA ARG A 164 -7.88 -21.54 -4.82
C ARG A 164 -8.75 -22.53 -4.05
N GLU A 165 -8.23 -23.72 -3.77
CA GLU A 165 -8.94 -24.73 -2.97
C GLU A 165 -9.00 -24.36 -1.48
N TRP A 166 -8.29 -23.34 -1.07
CA TRP A 166 -8.26 -22.91 0.34
C TRP A 166 -9.36 -21.90 0.67
N ILE A 167 -10.11 -21.42 -0.29
CA ILE A 167 -11.22 -20.49 -0.05
C ILE A 167 -12.17 -21.08 0.98
N GLY A 168 -12.50 -20.28 2.01
CA GLY A 168 -13.33 -20.67 3.16
C GLY A 168 -12.60 -21.49 4.23
N LYS A 169 -11.34 -21.90 4.00
CA LYS A 169 -10.54 -22.68 4.97
C LYS A 169 -9.67 -21.78 5.84
N ILE A 170 -9.18 -22.36 6.92
CA ILE A 170 -8.15 -21.77 7.78
C ILE A 170 -6.81 -22.37 7.38
N ILE A 171 -5.86 -21.53 6.99
CA ILE A 171 -4.47 -21.93 6.76
C ILE A 171 -3.60 -21.39 7.90
N LYS A 172 -2.50 -22.06 8.17
CA LYS A 172 -1.54 -21.66 9.19
C LYS A 172 -0.16 -21.46 8.56
N ILE A 173 0.41 -20.29 8.79
CA ILE A 173 1.78 -19.96 8.39
C ILE A 173 2.55 -19.63 9.67
N ASN A 174 3.50 -20.47 10.03
CA ASN A 174 4.15 -20.43 11.34
C ASN A 174 3.11 -20.43 12.48
N ASN A 175 3.10 -19.40 13.30
CA ASN A 175 2.21 -19.27 14.45
C ASN A 175 0.95 -18.44 14.16
N VAL A 176 0.73 -18.03 12.90
CA VAL A 176 -0.41 -17.19 12.52
C VAL A 176 -1.41 -18.00 11.71
N SER A 177 -2.67 -17.94 12.11
CA SER A 177 -3.79 -18.54 11.38
C SER A 177 -4.49 -17.48 10.55
N PHE A 178 -4.78 -17.82 9.29
CA PHE A 178 -5.49 -16.96 8.35
C PHE A 178 -6.74 -17.66 7.85
N LYS A 179 -7.87 -16.96 7.85
CA LYS A 179 -9.06 -17.41 7.14
C LYS A 179 -8.96 -16.92 5.68
N VAL A 180 -9.08 -17.83 4.74
CA VAL A 180 -9.03 -17.50 3.30
C VAL A 180 -10.41 -17.10 2.85
N GLU A 181 -10.57 -15.85 2.39
CA GLU A 181 -11.87 -15.29 1.97
C GLU A 181 -12.07 -15.32 0.45
N LYS A 182 -11.00 -15.15 -0.32
CA LYS A 182 -11.01 -15.12 -1.80
C LYS A 182 -9.77 -15.80 -2.35
#